data_e32bc5b48b5a83ac75b399056bf6a66e
#
_entry.id   e32bc5b48b5a83ac75b399056bf6a66e
#
_cell.length_a   1.000
_cell.length_b   1.000
_cell.length_c   1.000
_cell.angle_alpha   90.00
_cell.angle_beta   90.00
_cell.angle_gamma   90.00
#
_symmetry.space_group_name_H-M   'P 1'
#
loop_
_entity.id
_entity.type
_entity.pdbx_description
1 polymer ?
#
loop_
_entity_poly.entity_id
_entity_poly.type
_entity_poly.pdbx_seq_one_letter_code
_entity_poly.pdbx_strand_id
1 'polypeptide(L)'
;MQQLLKIHTFNRKKMAFMRPFLKNSILAALLVAATCAAAQPAGGAPASDEPSAREATDRRIARLDEAIRQVELTRNRLMWNTYLDYAEQGRITPDVMDYPGLDYERLRDTVPAIDTLGCRYTAAAEAYTEVLRTDPEYEAIRQEYVSLKGVSDRDRQAENRMRYNLLYNRLRRNNPDYVPAWERMNEAKRQRNMAVLRYLVESHAAAGRVLPTDPLFRKISMVYTMLRNRCPEIARLDVELDALCRMRRELWEAALRERYGVPEP
;
A
#
# COMPACT_ATOMS: atom_id res chain seq x y z
N MET A 1 -19.75 22.43 15.43
CA MET A 1 -20.84 21.58 14.90
C MET A 1 -20.98 21.62 13.38
N GLN A 2 -20.83 22.75 12.69
CA GLN A 2 -20.93 22.81 11.21
C GLN A 2 -19.79 22.12 10.43
N GLN A 3 -18.60 21.94 10.99
CA GLN A 3 -17.50 21.24 10.32
C GLN A 3 -17.68 19.71 10.30
N LEU A 4 -18.31 19.13 11.31
CA LEU A 4 -18.60 17.68 11.35
C LEU A 4 -19.66 17.24 10.33
N LEU A 5 -20.61 18.12 9.99
CA LEU A 5 -21.61 17.85 8.96
C LEU A 5 -21.03 17.85 7.54
N LYS A 6 -20.00 18.66 7.27
CA LYS A 6 -19.33 18.67 5.95
C LYS A 6 -18.50 17.40 5.69
N ILE A 7 -17.91 16.81 6.72
CA ILE A 7 -17.15 15.56 6.61
C ILE A 7 -18.07 14.36 6.32
N HIS A 8 -19.26 14.33 6.94
CA HIS A 8 -20.23 13.26 6.74
C HIS A 8 -20.87 13.26 5.34
N THR A 9 -21.09 14.44 4.75
CA THR A 9 -21.66 14.56 3.40
C THR A 9 -20.65 14.28 2.29
N PHE A 10 -19.37 14.57 2.52
CA PHE A 10 -18.28 14.26 1.57
C PHE A 10 -18.03 12.74 1.44
N ASN A 11 -18.04 12.01 2.57
CA ASN A 11 -17.89 10.55 2.57
C ASN A 11 -19.09 9.83 1.91
N ARG A 12 -20.33 10.33 2.07
CA ARG A 12 -21.50 9.73 1.41
C ARG A 12 -21.46 9.87 -0.11
N LYS A 13 -20.94 10.97 -0.65
CA LYS A 13 -20.81 11.18 -2.11
C LYS A 13 -19.73 10.31 -2.72
N LYS A 14 -18.58 10.10 -2.04
CA LYS A 14 -17.51 9.17 -2.51
C LYS A 14 -18.00 7.71 -2.51
N MET A 15 -18.74 7.27 -1.49
CA MET A 15 -19.31 5.92 -1.43
C MET A 15 -20.41 5.66 -2.47
N ALA A 16 -21.19 6.67 -2.85
CA ALA A 16 -22.20 6.54 -3.91
C ALA A 16 -21.59 6.35 -5.31
N PHE A 17 -20.41 6.91 -5.56
CA PHE A 17 -19.71 6.76 -6.84
C PHE A 17 -19.07 5.37 -7.01
N MET A 18 -18.73 4.68 -5.91
CA MET A 18 -18.11 3.34 -5.96
C MET A 18 -19.11 2.18 -6.04
N ARG A 19 -20.40 2.41 -5.73
CA ARG A 19 -21.45 1.38 -5.78
C ARG A 19 -21.63 0.68 -7.13
N PRO A 20 -21.56 1.35 -8.31
CA PRO A 20 -21.72 0.65 -9.59
C PRO A 20 -20.55 -0.27 -9.94
N PHE A 21 -19.32 0.07 -9.51
CA PHE A 21 -18.14 -0.77 -9.77
C PHE A 21 -18.17 -2.10 -9.00
N LEU A 22 -18.67 -2.08 -7.77
CA LEU A 22 -18.77 -3.28 -6.92
C LEU A 22 -19.82 -4.30 -7.43
N LYS A 23 -20.91 -3.83 -8.02
CA LYS A 23 -21.92 -4.72 -8.62
C LYS A 23 -21.39 -5.48 -9.84
N ASN A 24 -20.51 -4.86 -10.61
CA ASN A 24 -19.94 -5.47 -11.81
C ASN A 24 -18.89 -6.54 -11.52
N SER A 25 -18.14 -6.44 -10.42
CA SER A 25 -17.13 -7.45 -10.02
C SER A 25 -17.79 -8.77 -9.56
N ILE A 26 -18.89 -8.69 -8.80
CA ILE A 26 -19.68 -9.88 -8.41
C ILE A 26 -20.37 -10.52 -9.61
N LEU A 27 -20.85 -9.69 -10.56
CA LEU A 27 -21.47 -10.21 -11.79
C LEU A 27 -20.44 -10.93 -12.70
N ALA A 28 -19.19 -10.43 -12.75
CA ALA A 28 -18.13 -11.07 -13.53
C ALA A 28 -17.75 -12.45 -12.97
N ALA A 29 -17.66 -12.58 -11.64
CA ALA A 29 -17.37 -13.86 -10.98
C ALA A 29 -18.55 -14.86 -11.17
N LEU A 30 -19.79 -14.39 -11.09
CA LEU A 30 -20.99 -15.22 -11.34
C LEU A 30 -21.15 -15.60 -12.82
N LEU A 31 -20.77 -14.73 -13.77
CA LEU A 31 -20.77 -15.05 -15.20
C LEU A 31 -19.74 -16.12 -15.55
N VAL A 32 -18.56 -16.10 -14.93
CA VAL A 32 -17.53 -17.15 -15.10
C VAL A 32 -18.02 -18.49 -14.55
N ALA A 33 -18.73 -18.50 -13.41
CA ALA A 33 -19.33 -19.71 -12.85
C ALA A 33 -20.50 -20.23 -13.67
N ALA A 34 -21.37 -19.35 -14.20
CA ALA A 34 -22.55 -19.73 -15.00
C ALA A 34 -22.17 -20.29 -16.38
N THR A 35 -21.11 -19.81 -17.02
CA THR A 35 -20.62 -20.33 -18.30
C THR A 35 -19.94 -21.69 -18.16
N CYS A 36 -19.57 -22.12 -16.93
CA CYS A 36 -19.06 -23.46 -16.67
C CYS A 36 -20.15 -24.55 -16.60
N ALA A 37 -21.41 -24.18 -16.33
CA ALA A 37 -22.53 -25.13 -16.16
C ALA A 37 -23.31 -25.45 -17.43
N ALA A 38 -23.08 -24.73 -18.55
CA ALA A 38 -23.94 -24.78 -19.73
C ALA A 38 -23.38 -25.59 -20.92
N ALA A 39 -22.39 -26.45 -20.72
CA ALA A 39 -21.87 -27.32 -21.80
C ALA A 39 -22.27 -28.78 -21.59
N GLN A 40 -23.56 -29.12 -21.86
CA GLN A 40 -23.92 -30.48 -22.18
C GLN A 40 -24.07 -30.59 -23.73
N PRO A 41 -23.51 -31.66 -24.35
CA PRO A 41 -23.59 -31.81 -25.79
C PRO A 41 -24.97 -32.38 -26.23
N ALA A 42 -25.70 -31.61 -27.01
CA ALA A 42 -26.79 -32.13 -27.82
C ALA A 42 -26.26 -32.43 -29.22
N GLY A 43 -26.59 -33.62 -29.71
CA GLY A 43 -26.03 -34.29 -30.86
C GLY A 43 -26.03 -33.59 -32.19
N GLY A 44 -25.01 -33.92 -32.99
CA GLY A 44 -25.06 -34.12 -34.43
C GLY A 44 -25.21 -32.91 -35.31
N ALA A 45 -24.04 -32.34 -35.76
CA ALA A 45 -23.95 -31.57 -37.03
C ALA A 45 -22.46 -31.37 -37.41
N PRO A 46 -22.11 -30.97 -38.66
CA PRO A 46 -20.84 -31.26 -39.31
C PRO A 46 -19.66 -30.46 -38.72
N ALA A 47 -18.46 -30.97 -38.94
CA ALA A 47 -17.18 -30.44 -38.48
C ALA A 47 -17.11 -28.92 -38.60
N SER A 48 -17.48 -28.25 -37.53
CA SER A 48 -17.25 -26.84 -37.27
C SER A 48 -16.09 -26.77 -36.26
N ASP A 49 -15.25 -25.78 -36.43
CA ASP A 49 -14.08 -25.44 -35.59
C ASP A 49 -14.40 -25.37 -34.08
N GLU A 50 -14.77 -26.49 -33.45
CA GLU A 50 -14.85 -26.55 -31.99
C GLU A 50 -13.42 -26.48 -31.43
N PRO A 51 -13.14 -25.50 -30.57
CA PRO A 51 -11.84 -25.39 -29.97
C PRO A 51 -11.52 -26.69 -29.24
N SER A 52 -10.30 -27.21 -29.43
CA SER A 52 -9.86 -28.40 -28.72
C SER A 52 -10.08 -28.23 -27.21
N ALA A 53 -10.30 -29.33 -26.48
CA ALA A 53 -10.49 -29.29 -25.00
C ALA A 53 -9.36 -28.49 -24.31
N ARG A 54 -8.15 -28.57 -24.88
CA ARG A 54 -7.00 -27.81 -24.43
C ARG A 54 -7.17 -26.30 -24.61
N GLU A 55 -7.59 -25.85 -25.78
CA GLU A 55 -7.83 -24.42 -26.05
C GLU A 55 -8.95 -23.86 -25.16
N ALA A 56 -9.97 -24.67 -24.88
CA ALA A 56 -11.03 -24.32 -23.95
C ALA A 56 -10.49 -24.11 -22.53
N THR A 57 -9.58 -24.99 -22.07
CA THR A 57 -8.93 -24.87 -20.75
C THR A 57 -8.00 -23.66 -20.67
N ASP A 58 -7.19 -23.44 -21.70
CA ASP A 58 -6.29 -22.26 -21.77
C ASP A 58 -7.09 -20.94 -21.75
N ARG A 59 -8.23 -20.88 -22.46
CA ARG A 59 -9.14 -19.72 -22.41
C ARG A 59 -9.75 -19.51 -21.02
N ARG A 60 -10.07 -20.59 -20.29
CA ARG A 60 -10.60 -20.49 -18.91
C ARG A 60 -9.52 -19.97 -17.95
N ILE A 61 -8.29 -20.44 -18.06
CA ILE A 61 -7.15 -19.93 -17.28
C ILE A 61 -6.93 -18.44 -17.57
N ALA A 62 -6.91 -18.03 -18.84
CA ALA A 62 -6.75 -16.63 -19.22
C ALA A 62 -7.86 -15.71 -18.65
N ARG A 63 -9.12 -16.20 -18.61
CA ARG A 63 -10.22 -15.47 -17.97
C ARG A 63 -10.05 -15.33 -16.46
N LEU A 64 -9.56 -16.37 -15.79
CA LEU A 64 -9.26 -16.32 -14.36
C LEU A 64 -8.09 -15.36 -14.07
N ASP A 65 -7.05 -15.36 -14.89
CA ASP A 65 -5.92 -14.41 -14.76
C ASP A 65 -6.40 -12.97 -14.89
N GLU A 66 -7.29 -12.69 -15.83
CA GLU A 66 -7.87 -11.35 -15.97
C GLU A 66 -8.77 -10.99 -14.78
N ALA A 67 -9.59 -11.92 -14.27
CA ALA A 67 -10.40 -11.69 -13.09
C ALA A 67 -9.54 -11.41 -11.85
N ILE A 68 -8.48 -12.19 -11.61
CA ILE A 68 -7.51 -11.99 -10.55
C ILE A 68 -6.91 -10.59 -10.67
N ARG A 69 -6.43 -10.22 -11.85
CA ARG A 69 -5.86 -8.89 -12.10
C ARG A 69 -6.83 -7.76 -11.78
N GLN A 70 -8.10 -7.88 -12.13
CA GLN A 70 -9.12 -6.85 -11.88
C GLN A 70 -9.42 -6.72 -10.37
N VAL A 71 -9.51 -7.85 -9.66
CA VAL A 71 -9.71 -7.85 -8.21
C VAL A 71 -8.50 -7.23 -7.48
N GLU A 72 -7.27 -7.59 -7.88
CA GLU A 72 -6.04 -6.99 -7.35
C GLU A 72 -5.99 -5.47 -7.57
N LEU A 73 -6.28 -5.00 -8.77
CA LEU A 73 -6.31 -3.57 -9.08
C LEU A 73 -7.34 -2.83 -8.21
N THR A 74 -8.52 -3.41 -8.04
CA THR A 74 -9.59 -2.82 -7.22
C THR A 74 -9.18 -2.77 -5.76
N ARG A 75 -8.64 -3.89 -5.22
CA ARG A 75 -8.12 -3.98 -3.85
C ARG A 75 -7.01 -2.96 -3.60
N ASN A 76 -6.01 -2.90 -4.46
CA ASN A 76 -4.88 -2.00 -4.33
C ASN A 76 -5.31 -0.54 -4.36
N ARG A 77 -6.22 -0.17 -5.26
CA ARG A 77 -6.79 1.19 -5.32
C ARG A 77 -7.50 1.55 -4.00
N LEU A 78 -8.29 0.62 -3.48
CA LEU A 78 -9.01 0.83 -2.23
C LEU A 78 -8.05 0.97 -1.03
N MET A 79 -6.99 0.16 -0.99
CA MET A 79 -5.95 0.26 0.03
C MET A 79 -5.25 1.62 -0.01
N TRP A 80 -4.83 2.10 -1.17
CA TRP A 80 -4.18 3.40 -1.31
C TRP A 80 -5.09 4.56 -0.93
N ASN A 81 -6.35 4.54 -1.35
CA ASN A 81 -7.32 5.56 -0.99
C ASN A 81 -7.57 5.58 0.54
N THR A 82 -7.72 4.41 1.16
CA THR A 82 -7.92 4.31 2.61
C THR A 82 -6.68 4.80 3.36
N TYR A 83 -5.49 4.47 2.89
CA TYR A 83 -4.23 4.93 3.49
C TYR A 83 -4.07 6.44 3.37
N LEU A 84 -4.36 7.01 2.19
CA LEU A 84 -4.34 8.45 1.95
C LEU A 84 -5.35 9.19 2.86
N ASP A 85 -6.60 8.70 2.94
CA ASP A 85 -7.63 9.27 3.81
C ASP A 85 -7.20 9.29 5.30
N TYR A 86 -6.48 8.25 5.75
CA TYR A 86 -5.94 8.17 7.11
C TYR A 86 -4.81 9.16 7.37
N ALA A 87 -3.91 9.30 6.41
CA ALA A 87 -2.83 10.25 6.48
C ALA A 87 -3.37 11.70 6.45
N GLU A 88 -4.38 12.00 5.64
CA GLU A 88 -5.06 13.30 5.58
C GLU A 88 -5.75 13.66 6.90
N GLN A 89 -6.30 12.66 7.61
CA GLN A 89 -6.88 12.84 8.94
C GLN A 89 -5.82 13.01 10.05
N GLY A 90 -4.53 12.98 9.71
CA GLY A 90 -3.43 13.09 10.67
C GLY A 90 -3.27 11.86 11.60
N ARG A 91 -3.92 10.73 11.27
CA ARG A 91 -3.87 9.51 12.09
C ARG A 91 -2.59 8.71 11.90
N ILE A 92 -1.93 8.89 10.76
CA ILE A 92 -0.64 8.31 10.42
C ILE A 92 0.20 9.34 9.69
N THR A 93 1.52 9.25 9.86
CA THR A 93 2.47 9.90 8.97
C THR A 93 2.84 8.91 7.88
N PRO A 94 2.58 9.20 6.59
CA PRO A 94 2.90 8.26 5.53
C PRO A 94 4.41 8.05 5.44
N ASP A 95 4.82 6.79 5.35
CA ASP A 95 6.21 6.40 5.13
C ASP A 95 6.36 5.89 3.70
N VAL A 96 6.56 6.84 2.78
CA VAL A 96 6.62 6.59 1.33
C VAL A 96 8.00 6.89 0.73
N MET A 97 8.93 7.40 1.54
CA MET A 97 10.25 7.81 1.06
C MET A 97 11.11 6.62 0.63
N ASP A 98 10.87 5.45 1.24
CA ASP A 98 11.53 4.18 0.90
C ASP A 98 10.75 3.36 -0.13
N TYR A 99 9.75 3.95 -0.81
CA TYR A 99 8.98 3.24 -1.81
C TYR A 99 9.88 2.86 -2.99
N PRO A 100 9.94 1.57 -3.40
CA PRO A 100 10.78 1.13 -4.50
C PRO A 100 10.45 1.86 -5.82
N GLY A 101 11.45 2.43 -6.45
CA GLY A 101 11.31 3.19 -7.70
C GLY A 101 10.90 4.66 -7.49
N LEU A 102 10.79 5.14 -6.24
CA LEU A 102 10.69 6.56 -5.95
C LEU A 102 12.08 7.20 -6.13
N ASP A 103 12.24 8.00 -7.17
CA ASP A 103 13.36 8.91 -7.33
C ASP A 103 12.97 10.27 -6.74
N TYR A 104 13.27 10.46 -5.47
CA TYR A 104 12.86 11.66 -4.73
C TYR A 104 13.57 12.92 -5.23
N GLU A 105 14.85 12.82 -5.61
CA GLU A 105 15.59 13.97 -6.12
C GLU A 105 15.01 14.44 -7.46
N ARG A 106 14.79 13.51 -8.38
CA ARG A 106 14.10 13.82 -9.63
C ARG A 106 12.70 14.40 -9.42
N LEU A 107 12.01 13.93 -8.40
CA LEU A 107 10.66 14.41 -8.07
C LEU A 107 10.70 15.85 -7.57
N ARG A 108 11.68 16.24 -6.78
CA ARG A 108 11.92 17.62 -6.37
C ARG A 108 12.16 18.53 -7.56
N ASP A 109 13.00 18.10 -8.49
CA ASP A 109 13.31 18.87 -9.70
C ASP A 109 12.09 19.09 -10.61
N THR A 110 11.14 18.17 -10.61
CA THR A 110 9.98 18.19 -11.52
C THR A 110 8.70 18.73 -10.89
N VAL A 111 8.59 18.74 -9.55
CA VAL A 111 7.39 19.18 -8.83
C VAL A 111 7.72 20.23 -7.78
N PRO A 112 7.64 21.54 -8.13
CA PRO A 112 8.06 22.64 -7.25
C PRO A 112 7.42 22.62 -5.85
N ALA A 113 6.18 22.15 -5.74
CA ALA A 113 5.51 22.02 -4.45
C ALA A 113 6.20 21.00 -3.53
N ILE A 114 6.73 19.90 -4.07
CA ILE A 114 7.46 18.88 -3.31
C ILE A 114 8.84 19.40 -2.92
N ASP A 115 9.52 20.13 -3.81
CA ASP A 115 10.79 20.77 -3.47
C ASP A 115 10.63 21.76 -2.33
N THR A 116 9.63 22.66 -2.42
CA THR A 116 9.33 23.62 -1.35
C THR A 116 9.10 22.94 0.00
N LEU A 117 8.35 21.83 0.04
CA LEU A 117 8.11 21.05 1.26
C LEU A 117 9.36 20.30 1.72
N GLY A 118 10.20 19.87 0.78
CA GLY A 118 11.52 19.30 1.05
C GLY A 118 12.43 20.28 1.78
N CYS A 119 12.56 21.51 1.25
CA CYS A 119 13.32 22.59 1.87
C CYS A 119 12.79 22.96 3.26
N ARG A 120 11.47 23.03 3.45
CA ARG A 120 10.86 23.28 4.77
C ARG A 120 11.19 22.18 5.78
N TYR A 121 11.14 20.93 5.35
CA TYR A 121 11.53 19.80 6.21
C TYR A 121 13.01 19.87 6.59
N THR A 122 13.90 20.15 5.63
CA THR A 122 15.34 20.27 5.90
C THR A 122 15.61 21.37 6.94
N ALA A 123 15.06 22.56 6.72
CA ALA A 123 15.20 23.67 7.66
C ALA A 123 14.65 23.34 9.08
N ALA A 124 13.49 22.68 9.14
CA ALA A 124 12.93 22.27 10.44
C ALA A 124 13.75 21.17 11.13
N ALA A 125 14.34 20.25 10.36
CA ALA A 125 15.23 19.20 10.88
C ALA A 125 16.56 19.78 11.39
N GLU A 126 17.11 20.76 10.69
CA GLU A 126 18.30 21.50 11.12
C GLU A 126 18.01 22.24 12.43
N ALA A 127 16.93 23.01 12.51
CA ALA A 127 16.53 23.71 13.72
C ALA A 127 16.32 22.75 14.92
N TYR A 128 15.71 21.58 14.68
CA TYR A 128 15.58 20.54 15.69
C TYR A 128 16.95 20.00 16.13
N THR A 129 17.86 19.77 15.18
CA THR A 129 19.23 19.31 15.47
C THR A 129 20.00 20.32 16.31
N GLU A 130 19.85 21.63 16.06
CA GLU A 130 20.47 22.67 16.90
C GLU A 130 19.97 22.60 18.36
N VAL A 131 18.67 22.37 18.54
CA VAL A 131 18.11 22.15 19.89
C VAL A 131 18.70 20.89 20.54
N LEU A 132 18.91 19.79 19.79
CA LEU A 132 19.58 18.59 20.34
C LEU A 132 21.03 18.86 20.75
N ARG A 133 21.75 19.70 20.01
CA ARG A 133 23.14 20.08 20.29
C ARG A 133 23.33 20.90 21.59
N THR A 134 22.26 21.41 22.16
CA THR A 134 22.33 22.08 23.47
C THR A 134 22.60 21.11 24.61
N ASP A 135 22.36 19.80 24.40
CA ASP A 135 22.75 18.77 25.37
C ASP A 135 24.21 18.35 25.15
N PRO A 136 25.08 18.41 26.16
CA PRO A 136 26.51 18.15 26.01
C PRO A 136 26.84 16.71 25.58
N GLU A 137 25.95 15.75 25.80
CA GLU A 137 26.16 14.35 25.40
C GLU A 137 25.70 14.04 23.99
N TYR A 138 24.96 14.96 23.33
CA TYR A 138 24.33 14.67 22.04
C TYR A 138 25.34 14.22 20.99
N GLU A 139 26.43 14.93 20.83
CA GLU A 139 27.40 14.63 19.77
C GLU A 139 28.10 13.27 19.99
N ALA A 140 28.43 12.94 21.23
CA ALA A 140 29.02 11.64 21.58
C ALA A 140 28.07 10.49 21.28
N ILE A 141 26.78 10.64 21.65
CA ILE A 141 25.73 9.63 21.38
C ILE A 141 25.53 9.47 19.86
N ARG A 142 25.53 10.57 19.13
CA ARG A 142 25.39 10.58 17.66
C ARG A 142 26.56 9.90 16.95
N GLN A 143 27.78 10.18 17.35
CA GLN A 143 28.98 9.56 16.78
C GLN A 143 28.98 8.04 17.03
N GLU A 144 28.62 7.63 18.26
CA GLU A 144 28.47 6.20 18.54
C GLU A 144 27.39 5.54 17.69
N TYR A 145 26.22 6.16 17.51
CA TYR A 145 25.19 5.66 16.62
C TYR A 145 25.70 5.45 15.18
N VAL A 146 26.48 6.40 14.66
CA VAL A 146 27.06 6.29 13.32
C VAL A 146 28.06 5.14 13.25
N SER A 147 28.90 4.94 14.28
CA SER A 147 29.88 3.84 14.34
C SER A 147 29.23 2.46 14.42
N LEU A 148 28.01 2.39 14.95
CA LEU A 148 27.23 1.15 15.08
C LEU A 148 26.42 0.78 13.83
N LYS A 149 26.40 1.63 12.81
CA LYS A 149 25.74 1.29 11.53
C LYS A 149 26.46 0.12 10.86
N GLY A 150 25.70 -0.95 10.59
CA GLY A 150 26.22 -2.15 9.96
C GLY A 150 26.97 -3.11 10.90
N VAL A 151 27.07 -2.78 12.19
CA VAL A 151 27.67 -3.66 13.19
C VAL A 151 26.57 -4.51 13.85
N SER A 152 26.80 -5.82 13.98
CA SER A 152 25.84 -6.76 14.59
C SER A 152 25.88 -6.77 16.13
N ASP A 153 26.36 -5.70 16.77
CA ASP A 153 26.42 -5.58 18.22
C ASP A 153 25.08 -5.05 18.77
N ARG A 154 24.20 -5.97 19.13
CA ARG A 154 22.86 -5.65 19.62
C ARG A 154 22.86 -4.97 20.98
N ASP A 155 23.80 -5.31 21.84
CA ASP A 155 23.87 -4.77 23.19
C ASP A 155 24.29 -3.30 23.16
N ARG A 156 25.33 -2.98 22.40
CA ARG A 156 25.76 -1.59 22.19
C ARG A 156 24.69 -0.76 21.46
N GLN A 157 23.99 -1.34 20.48
CA GLN A 157 22.87 -0.65 19.84
C GLN A 157 21.73 -0.35 20.83
N ALA A 158 21.42 -1.28 21.73
CA ALA A 158 20.39 -1.10 22.76
C ALA A 158 20.82 -0.03 23.79
N GLU A 159 22.06 -0.06 24.23
CA GLU A 159 22.63 0.95 25.13
C GLU A 159 22.61 2.35 24.50
N ASN A 160 23.07 2.49 23.27
CA ASN A 160 23.03 3.78 22.56
C ASN A 160 21.59 4.30 22.40
N ARG A 161 20.62 3.43 22.10
CA ARG A 161 19.20 3.80 22.06
C ARG A 161 18.68 4.29 23.40
N MET A 162 19.10 3.64 24.50
CA MET A 162 18.73 4.06 25.85
C MET A 162 19.33 5.46 26.17
N ARG A 163 20.58 5.73 25.80
CA ARG A 163 21.20 7.04 25.95
C ARG A 163 20.46 8.13 25.19
N TYR A 164 20.01 7.86 23.94
CA TYR A 164 19.14 8.78 23.21
C TYR A 164 17.82 9.05 23.95
N ASN A 165 17.18 8.03 24.51
CA ASN A 165 15.93 8.22 25.25
C ASN A 165 16.14 9.09 26.50
N LEU A 166 17.26 8.92 27.23
CA LEU A 166 17.61 9.77 28.37
C LEU A 166 17.85 11.22 27.95
N LEU A 167 18.58 11.44 26.85
CA LEU A 167 18.80 12.75 26.25
C LEU A 167 17.46 13.44 25.89
N TYR A 168 16.56 12.76 25.18
CA TYR A 168 15.26 13.32 24.84
C TYR A 168 14.42 13.66 26.06
N ASN A 169 14.47 12.84 27.10
CA ASN A 169 13.78 13.12 28.36
C ASN A 169 14.38 14.33 29.11
N ARG A 170 15.70 14.51 29.09
CA ARG A 170 16.37 15.69 29.67
C ARG A 170 15.97 16.94 28.90
N LEU A 171 16.10 16.95 27.59
CA LEU A 171 15.71 18.07 26.71
C LEU A 171 14.25 18.44 26.88
N ARG A 172 13.36 17.46 26.89
CA ARG A 172 11.92 17.70 27.06
C ARG A 172 11.57 18.39 28.37
N ARG A 173 12.37 18.14 29.45
CA ARG A 173 12.15 18.75 30.78
C ARG A 173 12.81 20.11 30.92
N ASN A 174 14.00 20.28 30.34
CA ASN A 174 14.90 21.38 30.66
C ASN A 174 15.01 22.41 29.51
N ASN A 175 14.63 22.06 28.29
CA ASN A 175 14.72 22.96 27.15
C ASN A 175 13.32 23.25 26.59
N PRO A 176 12.79 24.47 26.76
CA PRO A 176 11.45 24.85 26.30
C PRO A 176 11.31 24.79 24.77
N ASP A 177 12.41 24.90 24.02
CA ASP A 177 12.39 24.89 22.54
C ASP A 177 12.32 23.47 21.98
N TYR A 178 12.57 22.41 22.79
CA TYR A 178 12.62 21.05 22.31
C TYR A 178 11.31 20.57 21.72
N VAL A 179 10.19 20.72 22.45
CA VAL A 179 8.89 20.23 22.00
C VAL A 179 8.42 20.99 20.75
N PRO A 180 8.48 22.35 20.72
CA PRO A 180 8.10 23.11 19.53
C PRO A 180 8.97 22.79 18.28
N ALA A 181 10.26 22.55 18.45
CA ALA A 181 11.15 22.18 17.34
C ALA A 181 10.81 20.78 16.79
N TRP A 182 10.62 19.82 17.71
CA TRP A 182 10.21 18.45 17.36
C TRP A 182 8.86 18.41 16.63
N GLU A 183 7.85 19.16 17.09
CA GLU A 183 6.54 19.25 16.45
C GLU A 183 6.63 19.89 15.06
N ARG A 184 7.38 20.99 14.91
CA ARG A 184 7.60 21.62 13.59
C ARG A 184 8.27 20.67 12.60
N MET A 185 9.31 19.95 13.03
CA MET A 185 10.01 18.98 12.19
C MET A 185 9.05 17.85 11.75
N ASN A 186 8.28 17.29 12.69
CA ASN A 186 7.34 16.21 12.37
C ASN A 186 6.20 16.67 11.46
N GLU A 187 5.68 17.88 11.65
CA GLU A 187 4.65 18.43 10.78
C GLU A 187 5.20 18.69 9.36
N ALA A 188 6.39 19.24 9.24
CA ALA A 188 7.06 19.43 7.95
C ALA A 188 7.32 18.09 7.24
N LYS A 189 7.77 17.06 8.00
CA LYS A 189 7.91 15.68 7.50
C LYS A 189 6.58 15.13 6.98
N ARG A 190 5.52 15.29 7.76
CA ARG A 190 4.18 14.84 7.42
C ARG A 190 3.70 15.49 6.13
N GLN A 191 3.83 16.82 6.00
CA GLN A 191 3.40 17.57 4.81
C GLN A 191 4.17 17.12 3.57
N ARG A 192 5.49 16.97 3.66
CA ARG A 192 6.33 16.47 2.56
C ARG A 192 5.90 15.06 2.13
N ASN A 193 5.81 14.14 3.07
CA ASN A 193 5.46 12.75 2.78
C ASN A 193 4.04 12.62 2.21
N MET A 194 3.09 13.47 2.66
CA MET A 194 1.75 13.55 2.10
C MET A 194 1.74 14.01 0.64
N ALA A 195 2.53 15.03 0.30
CA ALA A 195 2.63 15.52 -1.07
C ALA A 195 3.21 14.44 -2.00
N VAL A 196 4.26 13.74 -1.54
CA VAL A 196 4.84 12.59 -2.27
C VAL A 196 3.83 11.46 -2.45
N LEU A 197 3.09 11.10 -1.40
CA LEU A 197 2.06 10.05 -1.47
C LEU A 197 0.96 10.41 -2.49
N ARG A 198 0.43 11.63 -2.43
CA ARG A 198 -0.59 12.10 -3.39
C ARG A 198 -0.06 12.02 -4.82
N TYR A 199 1.13 12.56 -5.05
CA TYR A 199 1.74 12.51 -6.37
C TYR A 199 1.89 11.09 -6.89
N LEU A 200 2.36 10.14 -6.07
CA LEU A 200 2.50 8.74 -6.46
C LEU A 200 1.15 8.12 -6.83
N VAL A 201 0.12 8.33 -6.02
CA VAL A 201 -1.22 7.78 -6.27
C VAL A 201 -1.85 8.38 -7.52
N GLU A 202 -1.78 9.71 -7.67
CA GLU A 202 -2.38 10.44 -8.79
C GLU A 202 -1.65 10.18 -10.12
N SER A 203 -0.32 10.15 -10.12
CA SER A 203 0.47 9.89 -11.34
C SER A 203 0.25 8.47 -11.88
N HIS A 204 0.10 7.47 -10.99
CA HIS A 204 -0.25 6.11 -11.41
C HIS A 204 -1.68 6.02 -11.90
N ALA A 205 -2.63 6.68 -11.23
CA ALA A 205 -4.02 6.74 -11.67
C ALA A 205 -4.15 7.41 -13.05
N ALA A 206 -3.44 8.52 -13.28
CA ALA A 206 -3.40 9.22 -14.58
C ALA A 206 -2.82 8.35 -15.70
N ALA A 207 -1.86 7.47 -15.37
CA ALA A 207 -1.30 6.50 -16.30
C ALA A 207 -2.15 5.21 -16.46
N GLY A 208 -3.37 5.17 -15.91
CA GLY A 208 -4.24 3.98 -15.92
C GLY A 208 -3.68 2.78 -15.12
N ARG A 209 -2.73 3.04 -14.22
CA ARG A 209 -2.08 2.02 -13.38
C ARG A 209 -2.44 2.23 -11.91
N VAL A 210 -2.26 1.19 -11.12
CA VAL A 210 -2.39 1.28 -9.67
C VAL A 210 -1.05 0.92 -9.05
N LEU A 211 -0.61 1.74 -8.09
CA LEU A 211 0.60 1.46 -7.32
C LEU A 211 0.52 0.08 -6.68
N PRO A 212 1.57 -0.77 -6.82
CA PRO A 212 1.67 -2.00 -6.05
C PRO A 212 1.65 -1.69 -4.55
N THR A 213 0.88 -2.45 -3.78
CA THR A 213 0.77 -2.27 -2.33
C THR A 213 1.84 -3.05 -1.56
N ASP A 214 2.29 -4.16 -2.11
CA ASP A 214 3.21 -5.10 -1.47
C ASP A 214 4.52 -4.50 -0.96
N PRO A 215 5.21 -3.60 -1.71
CA PRO A 215 6.48 -3.07 -1.25
C PRO A 215 6.37 -2.27 0.05
N LEU A 216 5.23 -1.58 0.27
CA LEU A 216 5.01 -0.77 1.46
C LEU A 216 4.32 -1.56 2.57
N PHE A 217 3.25 -2.29 2.24
CA PHE A 217 2.38 -2.89 3.26
C PHE A 217 2.89 -4.23 3.78
N ARG A 218 3.78 -4.94 3.08
CA ARG A 218 4.48 -6.12 3.64
C ARG A 218 5.43 -5.75 4.77
N LYS A 219 6.13 -4.62 4.66
CA LYS A 219 7.02 -4.13 5.73
C LYS A 219 6.23 -3.65 6.96
N ILE A 220 4.99 -3.26 6.78
CA ILE A 220 4.14 -2.69 7.84
C ILE A 220 2.85 -3.53 7.93
N SER A 221 2.98 -4.79 8.36
CA SER A 221 1.84 -5.69 8.55
C SER A 221 0.73 -5.08 9.41
N MET A 222 1.09 -4.22 10.35
CA MET A 222 0.17 -3.48 11.21
C MET A 222 -0.67 -2.47 10.41
N VAL A 223 -0.10 -1.79 9.40
CA VAL A 223 -0.84 -0.87 8.52
C VAL A 223 -1.85 -1.65 7.68
N TYR A 224 -1.45 -2.78 7.11
CA TYR A 224 -2.37 -3.63 6.35
C TYR A 224 -3.56 -4.10 7.20
N THR A 225 -3.30 -4.60 8.41
CA THR A 225 -4.35 -5.01 9.35
C THR A 225 -5.27 -3.85 9.71
N MET A 226 -4.71 -2.67 9.93
CA MET A 226 -5.49 -1.45 10.20
C MET A 226 -6.40 -1.09 9.01
N LEU A 227 -5.87 -1.08 7.78
CA LEU A 227 -6.65 -0.78 6.57
C LEU A 227 -7.79 -1.79 6.37
N ARG A 228 -7.51 -3.08 6.55
CA ARG A 228 -8.47 -4.17 6.46
C ARG A 228 -9.60 -4.05 7.49
N ASN A 229 -9.26 -3.69 8.73
CA ASN A 229 -10.25 -3.48 9.79
C ASN A 229 -11.11 -2.23 9.58
N ARG A 230 -10.61 -1.25 8.86
CA ARG A 230 -11.30 0.02 8.60
C ARG A 230 -12.09 0.04 7.31
N CYS A 231 -11.73 -0.80 6.37
CA CYS A 231 -12.41 -0.96 5.10
C CYS A 231 -12.74 -2.44 4.88
N PRO A 232 -13.93 -2.91 5.32
CA PRO A 232 -14.35 -4.31 5.18
C PRO A 232 -14.31 -4.82 3.73
N GLU A 233 -14.46 -3.92 2.74
CA GLU A 233 -14.35 -4.26 1.33
C GLU A 233 -12.96 -4.81 0.98
N ILE A 234 -11.89 -4.35 1.63
CA ILE A 234 -10.53 -4.89 1.43
C ILE A 234 -10.52 -6.36 1.85
N ALA A 235 -11.09 -6.68 3.03
CA ALA A 235 -11.15 -8.06 3.53
C ALA A 235 -11.97 -8.97 2.60
N ARG A 236 -13.06 -8.46 2.03
CA ARG A 236 -13.88 -9.20 1.07
C ARG A 236 -13.13 -9.47 -0.23
N LEU A 237 -12.42 -8.47 -0.76
CA LEU A 237 -11.60 -8.62 -1.97
C LEU A 237 -10.43 -9.58 -1.76
N ASP A 238 -9.85 -9.66 -0.55
CA ASP A 238 -8.85 -10.68 -0.21
C ASP A 238 -9.43 -12.10 -0.30
N VAL A 239 -10.62 -12.32 0.25
CA VAL A 239 -11.30 -13.64 0.18
C VAL A 239 -11.63 -14.00 -1.28
N GLU A 240 -12.11 -13.03 -2.07
CA GLU A 240 -12.40 -13.23 -3.49
C GLU A 240 -11.13 -13.58 -4.27
N LEU A 241 -10.03 -12.87 -4.01
CA LEU A 241 -8.73 -13.12 -4.63
C LEU A 241 -8.21 -14.51 -4.30
N ASP A 242 -8.27 -14.93 -3.03
CA ASP A 242 -7.87 -16.26 -2.59
C ASP A 242 -8.70 -17.36 -3.25
N ALA A 243 -10.00 -17.14 -3.47
CA ALA A 243 -10.88 -18.07 -4.16
C ALA A 243 -10.51 -18.20 -5.65
N LEU A 244 -10.32 -17.08 -6.35
CA LEU A 244 -9.92 -17.07 -7.75
C LEU A 244 -8.55 -17.73 -7.96
N CYS A 245 -7.57 -17.44 -7.09
CA CYS A 245 -6.25 -18.06 -7.13
C CYS A 245 -6.30 -19.58 -6.93
N ARG A 246 -7.18 -20.08 -6.04
CA ARG A 246 -7.39 -21.52 -5.87
C ARG A 246 -8.00 -22.15 -7.13
N MET A 247 -9.08 -21.58 -7.66
CA MET A 247 -9.72 -22.06 -8.90
C MET A 247 -8.73 -22.11 -10.07
N ARG A 248 -7.91 -21.07 -10.23
CA ARG A 248 -6.86 -21.03 -11.25
C ARG A 248 -5.84 -22.15 -11.05
N ARG A 249 -5.39 -22.38 -9.82
CA ARG A 249 -4.43 -23.44 -9.48
C ARG A 249 -5.00 -24.80 -9.79
N GLU A 250 -6.21 -25.09 -9.34
CA GLU A 250 -6.91 -26.39 -9.57
C GLU A 250 -7.05 -26.67 -11.07
N LEU A 251 -7.48 -25.67 -11.83
CA LEU A 251 -7.62 -25.80 -13.29
C LEU A 251 -6.28 -26.02 -13.98
N TRP A 252 -5.24 -25.33 -13.55
CA TRP A 252 -3.89 -25.47 -14.09
C TRP A 252 -3.28 -26.84 -13.75
N GLU A 253 -3.46 -27.32 -12.53
CA GLU A 253 -3.03 -28.65 -12.10
C GLU A 253 -3.77 -29.75 -12.87
N ALA A 254 -5.07 -29.61 -13.10
CA ALA A 254 -5.83 -30.55 -13.92
C ALA A 254 -5.30 -30.60 -15.36
N ALA A 255 -5.05 -29.43 -15.97
CA ALA A 255 -4.46 -29.33 -17.30
C ALA A 255 -3.06 -29.96 -17.40
N LEU A 256 -2.24 -29.85 -16.36
CA LEU A 256 -0.92 -30.50 -16.32
C LEU A 256 -1.06 -32.01 -16.22
N ARG A 257 -1.94 -32.54 -15.37
CA ARG A 257 -2.20 -33.97 -15.25
C ARG A 257 -2.63 -34.59 -16.59
N GLU A 258 -3.56 -33.92 -17.27
CA GLU A 258 -4.02 -34.33 -18.60
C GLU A 258 -2.85 -34.36 -19.60
N ARG A 259 -2.00 -33.33 -19.59
CA ARG A 259 -0.85 -33.20 -20.49
C ARG A 259 0.22 -34.26 -20.27
N TYR A 260 0.49 -34.62 -19.03
CA TYR A 260 1.61 -35.50 -18.65
C TYR A 260 1.16 -36.88 -18.23
N GLY A 261 -0.13 -37.22 -18.31
CA GLY A 261 -0.67 -38.52 -17.96
C GLY A 261 -0.47 -38.91 -16.50
N VAL A 262 -0.44 -37.90 -15.59
CA VAL A 262 -0.28 -38.15 -14.16
C VAL A 262 -1.62 -38.60 -13.56
N PRO A 263 -1.73 -39.78 -12.91
CA PRO A 263 -2.98 -40.25 -12.31
C PRO A 263 -3.45 -39.31 -11.20
N GLU A 264 -4.77 -39.32 -10.93
CA GLU A 264 -5.34 -38.63 -9.77
C GLU A 264 -4.78 -39.23 -8.47
N PRO A 265 -4.53 -38.41 -7.42
CA PRO A 265 -3.99 -38.88 -6.15
C PRO A 265 -4.93 -39.80 -5.37
#